data_15bcc2aba3a5ad9531f2bc5863471d10
#
_entry.id   15bcc2aba3a5ad9531f2bc5863471d10
#
_cell.length_a   1.000
_cell.length_b   1.000
_cell.length_c   1.000
_cell.angle_alpha   90.00
_cell.angle_beta   90.00
_cell.angle_gamma   90.00
#
_symmetry.space_group_name_H-M   'P 1'
#
loop_
_entity.id
_entity.type
_entity.pdbx_description
1 polymer ?
#
loop_
_entity_poly.entity_id
_entity_poly.type
_entity_poly.pdbx_seq_one_letter_code
_entity_poly.pdbx_strand_id
1 'polypeptide(L)'
;MVPIRENLVPKDKYAIKCPYTRTPTRVVIHNTANDAPAANEISYMRYNDLEISFHYAVDDVNIVQGIPENRNAWASGDGHGKGNMEGIHIEICYSKSGGKKFDKAEQNAAEFTANLLKKYGWGIDKAVSYTHLRA
;
A
#
# COMPACT_ATOMS: atom_id res chain seq x y z
N MET A 1 1.71 17.38 4.32
CA MET A 1 1.80 16.02 3.77
C MET A 1 2.23 16.09 2.31
N VAL A 2 3.07 15.17 1.86
CA VAL A 2 3.45 15.09 0.44
C VAL A 2 2.23 14.79 -0.44
N PRO A 3 2.26 15.18 -1.72
CA PRO A 3 1.09 15.00 -2.58
C PRO A 3 0.77 13.53 -2.85
N ILE A 4 -0.52 13.25 -3.03
CA ILE A 4 -1.03 11.96 -3.47
C ILE A 4 -1.36 12.06 -4.95
N ARG A 5 -0.75 11.19 -5.76
CA ARG A 5 -0.98 11.10 -7.19
C ARG A 5 -1.65 9.77 -7.51
N GLU A 6 -2.63 9.80 -8.38
CA GLU A 6 -3.31 8.58 -8.82
C GLU A 6 -2.65 8.03 -10.09
N ASN A 7 -2.39 6.73 -10.08
CA ASN A 7 -2.00 5.96 -11.26
C ASN A 7 -2.65 4.57 -11.14
N LEU A 8 -3.98 4.57 -11.17
CA LEU A 8 -4.79 3.40 -10.87
C LEU A 8 -4.62 2.31 -11.92
N VAL A 9 -4.66 1.06 -11.50
CA VAL A 9 -4.72 -0.07 -12.44
C VAL A 9 -5.95 0.09 -13.35
N PRO A 10 -5.83 -0.25 -14.64
CA PRO A 10 -6.98 -0.16 -15.53
C PRO A 10 -8.04 -1.20 -15.15
N LYS A 11 -9.29 -0.90 -15.47
CA LYS A 11 -10.43 -1.76 -15.07
C LYS A 11 -10.33 -3.17 -15.64
N ASP A 12 -9.71 -3.35 -16.82
CA ASP A 12 -9.50 -4.66 -17.41
C ASP A 12 -8.49 -5.52 -16.64
N LYS A 13 -7.76 -4.94 -15.68
CA LYS A 13 -6.86 -5.69 -14.79
C LYS A 13 -7.43 -5.90 -13.39
N TYR A 14 -8.62 -5.45 -13.11
CA TYR A 14 -9.25 -5.63 -11.79
C TYR A 14 -9.38 -7.12 -11.43
N ALA A 15 -9.70 -7.97 -12.40
CA ALA A 15 -9.83 -9.41 -12.16
C ALA A 15 -8.55 -10.05 -11.62
N ILE A 16 -7.38 -9.49 -11.96
CA ILE A 16 -6.08 -9.96 -11.48
C ILE A 16 -5.67 -9.24 -10.19
N LYS A 17 -5.78 -7.91 -10.16
CA LYS A 17 -5.18 -7.07 -9.14
C LYS A 17 -6.07 -6.76 -7.95
N CYS A 18 -7.38 -6.63 -8.15
CA CYS A 18 -8.31 -6.21 -7.10
C CYS A 18 -9.75 -6.64 -7.42
N PRO A 19 -10.01 -7.96 -7.49
CA PRO A 19 -11.29 -8.46 -8.03
C PRO A 19 -12.51 -8.18 -7.17
N TYR A 20 -12.33 -7.88 -5.88
CA TYR A 20 -13.44 -7.76 -4.94
C TYR A 20 -13.63 -6.34 -4.44
N THR A 21 -14.88 -5.86 -4.43
CA THR A 21 -15.26 -4.68 -3.65
C THR A 21 -15.32 -5.07 -2.17
N ARG A 22 -15.00 -4.11 -1.31
CA ARG A 22 -14.93 -4.37 0.13
C ARG A 22 -15.03 -3.04 0.89
N THR A 23 -15.16 -3.13 2.20
CA THR A 23 -14.98 -1.99 3.11
C THR A 23 -13.70 -2.21 3.89
N PRO A 24 -12.71 -1.31 3.84
CA PRO A 24 -11.47 -1.50 4.57
C PRO A 24 -11.69 -1.37 6.08
N THR A 25 -10.89 -2.07 6.88
CA THR A 25 -10.95 -2.04 8.34
C THR A 25 -9.60 -1.73 8.99
N ARG A 26 -8.52 -1.70 8.22
CA ARG A 26 -7.16 -1.52 8.75
C ARG A 26 -6.21 -1.03 7.68
N VAL A 27 -5.07 -0.51 8.15
CA VAL A 27 -3.93 -0.18 7.30
C VAL A 27 -2.84 -1.22 7.53
N VAL A 28 -2.25 -1.72 6.44
CA VAL A 28 -1.17 -2.73 6.50
C VAL A 28 0.08 -2.11 5.88
N ILE A 29 1.16 -2.07 6.67
CA ILE A 29 2.42 -1.43 6.30
C ILE A 29 3.42 -2.48 5.82
N HIS A 30 4.02 -2.23 4.66
CA HIS A 30 5.03 -3.09 4.05
C HIS A 30 6.25 -2.25 3.67
N ASN A 31 7.39 -2.91 3.54
CA ASN A 31 8.59 -2.34 2.92
C ASN A 31 8.77 -2.98 1.55
N THR A 32 9.14 -2.18 0.55
CA THR A 32 9.35 -2.71 -0.82
C THR A 32 10.53 -3.67 -0.92
N ALA A 33 11.49 -3.55 0.00
CA ALA A 33 12.79 -4.25 -0.08
C ALA A 33 13.53 -3.92 -1.39
N ASN A 34 13.34 -2.71 -1.89
CA ASN A 34 13.80 -2.23 -3.18
C ASN A 34 14.26 -0.78 -3.05
N ASP A 35 14.89 -0.21 -4.07
CA ASP A 35 15.36 1.18 -4.09
C ASP A 35 14.73 1.99 -5.23
N ALA A 36 13.52 1.66 -5.61
CA ALA A 36 12.78 2.38 -6.63
C ALA A 36 11.84 3.42 -6.00
N PRO A 37 11.56 4.53 -6.71
CA PRO A 37 10.56 5.50 -6.26
C PRO A 37 9.14 4.95 -6.37
N ALA A 38 8.20 5.61 -5.70
CA ALA A 38 6.80 5.18 -5.65
C ALA A 38 6.18 5.01 -7.03
N ALA A 39 6.45 5.94 -7.94
CA ALA A 39 5.93 5.86 -9.32
C ALA A 39 6.36 4.57 -10.03
N ASN A 40 7.60 4.13 -9.81
CA ASN A 40 8.12 2.90 -10.43
C ASN A 40 7.50 1.65 -9.81
N GLU A 41 7.32 1.64 -8.49
CA GLU A 41 6.70 0.51 -7.80
C GLU A 41 5.25 0.31 -8.28
N ILE A 42 4.49 1.38 -8.39
CA ILE A 42 3.11 1.34 -8.91
C ILE A 42 3.08 0.93 -10.38
N SER A 43 3.98 1.50 -11.21
CA SER A 43 4.03 1.14 -12.64
C SER A 43 4.35 -0.34 -12.83
N TYR A 44 5.30 -0.88 -12.09
CA TYR A 44 5.64 -2.30 -12.15
C TYR A 44 4.43 -3.17 -11.79
N MET A 45 3.74 -2.83 -10.70
CA MET A 45 2.54 -3.55 -10.26
C MET A 45 1.43 -3.51 -11.33
N ARG A 46 1.24 -2.34 -11.97
CA ARG A 46 0.20 -2.17 -13.00
C ARG A 46 0.44 -2.99 -14.26
N TYR A 47 1.70 -3.10 -14.69
CA TYR A 47 2.02 -3.67 -16.00
C TYR A 47 2.19 -5.18 -16.02
N ASN A 48 2.47 -5.81 -14.90
CA ASN A 48 2.59 -7.26 -14.86
C ASN A 48 1.23 -7.93 -14.62
N ASP A 49 1.16 -9.24 -14.86
CA ASP A 49 -0.06 -10.03 -14.67
C ASP A 49 0.03 -10.92 -13.42
N LEU A 50 0.92 -10.57 -12.50
CA LEU A 50 1.04 -11.29 -11.23
C LEU A 50 -0.11 -10.92 -10.29
N GLU A 51 -0.54 -11.89 -9.51
CA GLU A 51 -1.56 -11.69 -8.47
C GLU A 51 -0.88 -11.12 -7.21
N ILE A 52 -0.23 -9.98 -7.40
CA ILE A 52 0.44 -9.19 -6.37
C ILE A 52 0.04 -7.75 -6.61
N SER A 53 -0.48 -7.08 -5.56
CA SER A 53 -0.95 -5.71 -5.69
C SER A 53 -1.01 -5.02 -4.34
N PHE A 54 -1.03 -3.69 -4.37
CA PHE A 54 -1.09 -2.85 -3.17
C PHE A 54 -1.73 -1.51 -3.52
N HIS A 55 -2.27 -0.82 -2.52
CA HIS A 55 -3.04 0.41 -2.73
C HIS A 55 -2.15 1.62 -2.97
N TYR A 56 -1.09 1.76 -2.19
CA TYR A 56 -0.22 2.95 -2.20
C TYR A 56 1.24 2.58 -2.11
N ALA A 57 2.08 3.34 -2.79
CA ALA A 57 3.52 3.36 -2.55
C ALA A 57 3.90 4.77 -2.08
N VAL A 58 4.79 4.85 -1.10
CA VAL A 58 5.21 6.11 -0.48
C VAL A 58 6.72 6.21 -0.57
N ASP A 59 7.22 7.27 -1.19
CA ASP A 59 8.65 7.57 -1.21
C ASP A 59 8.96 8.86 -0.44
N ASP A 60 10.12 9.43 -0.67
CA ASP A 60 10.58 10.62 0.02
C ASP A 60 9.82 11.90 -0.37
N VAL A 61 9.16 11.92 -1.53
CA VAL A 61 8.52 13.14 -2.08
C VAL A 61 7.09 12.95 -2.55
N ASN A 62 6.63 11.72 -2.75
CA ASN A 62 5.29 11.45 -3.28
C ASN A 62 4.63 10.24 -2.62
N ILE A 63 3.30 10.23 -2.69
CA ILE A 63 2.46 9.05 -2.49
C ILE A 63 1.79 8.77 -3.83
N VAL A 64 1.86 7.53 -4.32
CA VAL A 64 1.20 7.14 -5.57
C VAL A 64 0.18 6.05 -5.26
N GLN A 65 -1.05 6.25 -5.71
CA GLN A 65 -2.15 5.30 -5.53
C GLN A 65 -2.30 4.43 -6.77
N GLY A 66 -2.32 3.12 -6.59
CA GLY A 66 -2.51 2.15 -7.68
C GLY A 66 -3.85 1.42 -7.66
N ILE A 67 -4.50 1.33 -6.49
CA ILE A 67 -5.79 0.63 -6.33
C ILE A 67 -6.72 1.48 -5.48
N PRO A 68 -8.02 1.56 -5.85
CA PRO A 68 -9.01 2.25 -5.02
C PRO A 68 -9.16 1.57 -3.65
N GLU A 69 -9.41 2.35 -2.60
CA GLU A 69 -9.53 1.83 -1.23
C GLU A 69 -10.73 0.90 -1.03
N ASN A 70 -11.76 1.02 -1.86
CA ASN A 70 -12.94 0.16 -1.79
C ASN A 70 -12.78 -1.19 -2.51
N ARG A 71 -11.56 -1.52 -2.92
CA ARG A 71 -11.25 -2.82 -3.52
C ARG A 71 -10.10 -3.48 -2.76
N ASN A 72 -10.08 -4.83 -2.78
CA ASN A 72 -9.02 -5.60 -2.14
C ASN A 72 -7.68 -5.45 -2.86
N ALA A 73 -6.62 -5.98 -2.26
CA ALA A 73 -5.31 -6.13 -2.91
C ALA A 73 -4.65 -7.42 -2.42
N TRP A 74 -3.70 -7.91 -3.20
CA TRP A 74 -2.99 -9.16 -2.94
C TRP A 74 -1.59 -8.84 -2.42
N ALA A 75 -1.47 -8.52 -1.13
CA ALA A 75 -0.21 -8.06 -0.54
C ALA A 75 0.20 -8.78 0.75
N SER A 76 -0.73 -9.46 1.44
CA SER A 76 -0.44 -10.08 2.75
C SER A 76 -0.20 -11.58 2.70
N GLY A 77 -0.42 -12.22 1.56
CA GLY A 77 -0.21 -13.66 1.41
C GLY A 77 -1.17 -14.52 2.23
N ASP A 78 -2.32 -13.98 2.64
CA ASP A 78 -3.31 -14.67 3.46
C ASP A 78 -4.58 -15.07 2.70
N GLY A 79 -4.50 -15.10 1.37
CA GLY A 79 -5.64 -15.49 0.52
C GLY A 79 -6.80 -14.53 0.70
N HIS A 80 -7.95 -15.04 1.16
CA HIS A 80 -9.12 -14.23 1.49
C HIS A 80 -9.15 -13.82 2.97
N GLY A 81 -8.01 -13.82 3.63
CA GLY A 81 -7.89 -13.37 5.01
C GLY A 81 -8.02 -11.86 5.15
N LYS A 82 -8.04 -11.38 6.39
CA LYS A 82 -8.28 -9.96 6.70
C LYS A 82 -7.24 -9.02 6.11
N GLY A 83 -5.98 -9.47 5.97
CA GLY A 83 -4.94 -8.65 5.36
C GLY A 83 -5.30 -8.27 3.93
N ASN A 84 -5.44 -9.25 3.06
CA ASN A 84 -5.77 -9.03 1.65
C ASN A 84 -7.15 -8.41 1.46
N MET A 85 -8.15 -8.89 2.19
CA MET A 85 -9.54 -8.48 1.96
C MET A 85 -9.93 -7.19 2.66
N GLU A 86 -9.27 -6.81 3.75
CA GLU A 86 -9.69 -5.67 4.57
C GLU A 86 -8.60 -4.61 4.77
N GLY A 87 -7.36 -4.88 4.38
CA GLY A 87 -6.24 -3.95 4.56
C GLY A 87 -6.15 -2.91 3.45
N ILE A 88 -5.82 -1.67 3.82
CA ILE A 88 -5.27 -0.69 2.88
C ILE A 88 -3.75 -0.88 2.93
N HIS A 89 -3.19 -1.38 1.84
CA HIS A 89 -1.78 -1.77 1.80
C HIS A 89 -0.91 -0.61 1.34
N ILE A 90 0.07 -0.26 2.17
CA ILE A 90 1.03 0.82 1.91
C ILE A 90 2.42 0.21 1.82
N GLU A 91 3.12 0.45 0.72
CA GLU A 91 4.50 0.05 0.50
C GLU A 91 5.43 1.24 0.72
N ILE A 92 6.37 1.11 1.66
CA ILE A 92 7.39 2.15 1.92
C ILE A 92 8.60 1.87 1.05
N CYS A 93 8.96 2.84 0.21
CA CYS A 93 10.04 2.73 -0.77
C CYS A 93 11.43 2.88 -0.13
N TYR A 94 12.47 2.49 -0.86
CA TYR A 94 13.89 2.65 -0.51
C TYR A 94 14.36 1.84 0.71
N SER A 95 13.63 0.82 1.10
CA SER A 95 13.99 0.02 2.28
C SER A 95 15.22 -0.88 2.07
N LYS A 96 15.61 -1.16 0.83
CA LYS A 96 16.76 -2.02 0.55
C LYS A 96 18.06 -1.41 1.06
N SER A 97 18.38 -0.17 0.64
CA SER A 97 19.59 0.53 1.07
C SER A 97 19.39 1.36 2.34
N GLY A 98 18.16 1.72 2.66
CA GLY A 98 17.89 2.61 3.78
C GLY A 98 18.39 4.04 3.53
N GLY A 99 18.83 4.70 4.59
CA GLY A 99 19.38 6.05 4.52
C GLY A 99 18.32 7.14 4.47
N LYS A 100 18.72 8.35 4.03
CA LYS A 100 17.87 9.54 4.11
C LYS A 100 16.57 9.44 3.35
N LYS A 101 16.58 8.84 2.15
CA LYS A 101 15.36 8.67 1.36
C LYS A 101 14.37 7.74 2.05
N PHE A 102 14.86 6.64 2.60
CA PHE A 102 14.01 5.70 3.34
C PHE A 102 13.46 6.34 4.61
N ASP A 103 14.30 7.05 5.37
CA ASP A 103 13.85 7.75 6.58
C ASP A 103 12.72 8.73 6.25
N LYS A 104 12.86 9.47 5.16
CA LYS A 104 11.83 10.42 4.73
C LYS A 104 10.57 9.69 4.24
N ALA A 105 10.74 8.59 3.50
CA ALA A 105 9.61 7.76 3.08
C ALA A 105 8.83 7.21 4.28
N GLU A 106 9.54 6.75 5.31
CA GLU A 106 8.90 6.29 6.56
C GLU A 106 8.12 7.40 7.25
N GLN A 107 8.68 8.60 7.34
CA GLN A 107 7.98 9.76 7.92
C GLN A 107 6.72 10.08 7.13
N ASN A 108 6.81 10.09 5.80
CA ASN A 108 5.66 10.36 4.93
C ASN A 108 4.59 9.27 5.08
N ALA A 109 5.00 8.02 5.17
CA ALA A 109 4.08 6.89 5.37
C ALA A 109 3.40 6.96 6.74
N ALA A 110 4.12 7.34 7.79
CA ALA A 110 3.55 7.50 9.12
C ALA A 110 2.49 8.62 9.14
N GLU A 111 2.78 9.76 8.51
CA GLU A 111 1.83 10.86 8.40
C GLU A 111 0.59 10.46 7.60
N PHE A 112 0.78 9.78 6.47
CA PHE A 112 -0.32 9.29 5.64
C PHE A 112 -1.16 8.27 6.39
N THR A 113 -0.53 7.33 7.09
CA THR A 113 -1.23 6.33 7.91
C THR A 113 -2.09 7.01 8.99
N ALA A 114 -1.54 8.01 9.69
CA ALA A 114 -2.29 8.78 10.68
C ALA A 114 -3.52 9.44 10.05
N ASN A 115 -3.38 10.00 8.85
CA ASN A 115 -4.49 10.61 8.13
C ASN A 115 -5.57 9.58 7.74
N LEU A 116 -5.18 8.37 7.33
CA LEU A 116 -6.13 7.30 7.03
C LEU A 116 -6.87 6.84 8.29
N LEU A 117 -6.16 6.67 9.40
CA LEU A 117 -6.81 6.32 10.67
C LEU A 117 -7.84 7.36 11.06
N LYS A 118 -7.50 8.63 10.92
CA LYS A 118 -8.42 9.74 11.21
C LYS A 118 -9.61 9.74 10.26
N LYS A 119 -9.38 9.54 8.97
CA LYS A 119 -10.43 9.50 7.95
C LYS A 119 -11.49 8.45 8.25
N TYR A 120 -11.07 7.28 8.69
CA TYR A 120 -11.96 6.15 8.94
C TYR A 120 -12.42 6.06 10.41
N GLY A 121 -11.90 6.90 11.29
CA GLY A 121 -12.24 6.85 12.71
C GLY A 121 -11.66 5.64 13.42
N TRP A 122 -10.51 5.15 12.98
CA TRP A 122 -9.83 3.99 13.56
C TRP A 122 -8.77 4.39 14.57
N GLY A 123 -8.58 3.56 15.61
CA GLY A 123 -7.48 3.70 16.56
C GLY A 123 -6.16 3.18 16.00
N ILE A 124 -5.07 3.41 16.73
CA ILE A 124 -3.72 3.00 16.33
C ILE A 124 -3.59 1.48 16.17
N ASP A 125 -4.42 0.70 16.84
CA ASP A 125 -4.44 -0.76 16.71
C ASP A 125 -4.81 -1.24 15.30
N LYS A 126 -5.39 -0.36 14.47
CA LYS A 126 -5.73 -0.66 13.08
C LYS A 126 -4.59 -0.39 12.09
N ALA A 127 -3.45 0.10 12.56
CA ALA A 127 -2.23 0.19 11.77
C ALA A 127 -1.34 -1.01 12.13
N VAL A 128 -1.16 -1.95 11.20
CA VAL A 128 -0.47 -3.21 11.48
C VAL A 128 0.66 -3.42 10.45
N SER A 129 1.69 -4.14 10.86
CA SER A 129 2.79 -4.50 9.96
C SER A 129 2.48 -5.81 9.24
N TYR A 130 3.03 -5.97 8.04
CA TYR A 130 2.91 -7.20 7.28
C TYR A 130 3.42 -8.42 8.06
N THR A 131 4.55 -8.28 8.75
CA THR A 131 5.12 -9.35 9.57
C THR A 131 4.15 -9.79 10.67
N HIS A 132 3.44 -8.84 11.29
CA HIS A 132 2.43 -9.15 12.30
C HIS A 132 1.28 -9.96 11.72
N LEU A 133 0.82 -9.62 10.52
CA LEU A 133 -0.29 -10.35 9.88
C LEU A 133 0.08 -11.78 9.50
N ARG A 134 1.35 -12.03 9.17
CA ARG A 134 1.82 -13.37 8.80
C ARG A 134 2.08 -14.26 10.01
N ALA A 135 2.28 -13.64 11.13
CA ALA A 135 2.45 -14.38 12.38
C ALA A 135 1.11 -14.87 12.92
#